data_18d58620f0bb337d061113f1c6f249da
#
_entry.id   18d58620f0bb337d061113f1c6f249da
#
_cell.length_a   1.000
_cell.length_b   1.000
_cell.length_c   1.000
_cell.angle_alpha   90.00
_cell.angle_beta   90.00
_cell.angle_gamma   90.00
#
_symmetry.space_group_name_H-M   'P 1'
#
loop_
_entity.id
_entity.type
_entity.pdbx_description
1 polymer ?
#
loop_
_entity_poly.entity_id
_entity_poly.type
_entity_poly.pdbx_seq_one_letter_code
_entity_poly.pdbx_strand_id
1 'polypeptide(L)'
;MENWRKELSVDPIPSLISAKNKAIEYFTRKDILDEKVEPIETLWELPEGKKIFNRQQEDGSWKYPGGGKEHLRSQEDYNQLETFRILGELVEKYGLNNRHPKIRRAADFLFSRQTDEGDFRGIYSNQYSPNYSAAIMELLIKAGYDGNPRIEKGFKWLLSIRQNDGGWAIPFRTVNAKYADALKAEIIKPDLAKPFSHLVTGVVLRAFAAHQKYKNSKEAIKAGELLASRFFL
;
A
#
# COMPACT_ATOMS: atom_id res chain seq x y z
N MET A 1 24.32 10.85 -14.94
CA MET A 1 23.06 10.04 -14.86
C MET A 1 22.21 10.02 -16.14
N GLU A 2 22.74 10.34 -17.33
CA GLU A 2 21.95 10.44 -18.57
C GLU A 2 21.99 9.20 -19.48
N ASN A 3 22.62 8.11 -19.09
CA ASN A 3 22.87 7.01 -20.04
C ASN A 3 21.66 6.09 -20.27
N TRP A 4 20.72 5.97 -19.32
CA TRP A 4 19.54 5.11 -19.43
C TRP A 4 18.58 5.51 -20.58
N ARG A 5 18.53 6.81 -20.93
CA ARG A 5 17.67 7.31 -22.03
C ARG A 5 18.08 6.72 -23.39
N LYS A 6 19.37 6.43 -23.57
CA LYS A 6 19.91 5.85 -24.82
C LYS A 6 19.57 4.37 -24.98
N GLU A 7 19.16 3.71 -23.89
CA GLU A 7 18.77 2.30 -23.91
C GLU A 7 17.29 2.12 -24.27
N LEU A 8 16.52 3.21 -24.29
CA LEU A 8 15.10 3.19 -24.66
C LEU A 8 14.93 3.44 -26.15
N SER A 9 14.02 2.71 -26.78
CA SER A 9 13.65 2.90 -28.19
C SER A 9 12.98 4.26 -28.44
N VAL A 10 12.36 4.85 -27.42
CA VAL A 10 11.71 6.16 -27.45
C VAL A 10 12.01 6.91 -26.15
N ASP A 11 12.42 8.18 -26.25
CA ASP A 11 12.56 9.04 -25.07
C ASP A 11 11.17 9.42 -24.50
N PRO A 12 10.81 9.01 -23.26
CA PRO A 12 9.50 9.30 -22.68
C PRO A 12 9.35 10.73 -22.18
N ILE A 13 10.46 11.47 -21.98
CA ILE A 13 10.46 12.78 -21.30
C ILE A 13 9.58 13.81 -22.00
N PRO A 14 9.67 14.01 -23.33
CA PRO A 14 8.81 14.98 -24.01
C PRO A 14 7.32 14.71 -23.77
N SER A 15 6.91 13.44 -23.83
CA SER A 15 5.52 13.04 -23.60
C SER A 15 5.07 13.28 -22.14
N LEU A 16 5.92 13.00 -21.16
CA LEU A 16 5.63 13.23 -19.74
C LEU A 16 5.49 14.73 -19.43
N ILE A 17 6.39 15.56 -19.95
CA ILE A 17 6.35 17.02 -19.74
C ILE A 17 5.13 17.64 -20.45
N SER A 18 4.76 17.16 -21.63
CA SER A 18 3.62 17.68 -22.41
C SER A 18 2.26 17.11 -21.99
N ALA A 19 2.18 16.24 -20.98
CA ALA A 19 0.98 15.53 -20.55
C ALA A 19 -0.14 16.42 -19.98
N LYS A 20 0.07 17.75 -19.87
CA LYS A 20 -0.85 18.75 -19.28
C LYS A 20 -1.32 18.34 -17.85
N ASN A 21 -0.47 17.62 -17.13
CA ASN A 21 -0.72 17.16 -15.77
C ASN A 21 0.43 17.66 -14.87
N LYS A 22 0.11 18.60 -13.98
CA LYS A 22 1.09 19.26 -13.09
C LYS A 22 1.83 18.27 -12.18
N ALA A 23 1.17 17.21 -11.72
CA ALA A 23 1.82 16.21 -10.87
C ALA A 23 2.81 15.37 -11.68
N ILE A 24 2.45 14.94 -12.90
CA ILE A 24 3.36 14.22 -13.78
C ILE A 24 4.57 15.10 -14.14
N GLU A 25 4.34 16.35 -14.51
CA GLU A 25 5.42 17.30 -14.81
C GLU A 25 6.36 17.45 -13.60
N TYR A 26 5.80 17.67 -12.40
CA TYR A 26 6.57 17.84 -11.16
C TYR A 26 7.50 16.64 -10.89
N PHE A 27 6.95 15.43 -10.87
CA PHE A 27 7.75 14.24 -10.59
C PHE A 27 8.72 13.89 -11.72
N THR A 28 8.37 14.16 -12.97
CA THR A 28 9.30 14.00 -14.10
C THR A 28 10.52 14.90 -13.92
N ARG A 29 10.31 16.18 -13.60
CA ARG A 29 11.40 17.12 -13.35
C ARG A 29 12.24 16.73 -12.15
N LYS A 30 11.58 16.42 -11.03
CA LYS A 30 12.24 16.10 -9.77
C LYS A 30 12.97 14.75 -9.81
N ASP A 31 12.27 13.67 -10.16
CA ASP A 31 12.74 12.30 -9.92
C ASP A 31 13.45 11.68 -11.13
N ILE A 32 13.20 12.19 -12.35
CA ILE A 32 13.82 11.68 -13.58
C ILE A 32 14.89 12.63 -14.11
N LEU A 33 14.65 13.94 -14.06
CA LEU A 33 15.59 14.94 -14.59
C LEU A 33 16.50 15.52 -13.50
N ASP A 34 16.26 15.20 -12.22
CA ASP A 34 17.03 15.72 -11.07
C ASP A 34 17.04 17.27 -11.02
N GLU A 35 15.95 17.88 -11.49
CA GLU A 35 15.79 19.33 -11.51
C GLU A 35 15.33 19.85 -10.14
N LYS A 36 15.74 21.07 -9.80
CA LYS A 36 15.17 21.78 -8.66
C LYS A 36 13.75 22.20 -8.99
N VAL A 37 12.79 21.74 -8.17
CA VAL A 37 11.37 22.04 -8.32
C VAL A 37 10.84 22.84 -7.12
N GLU A 38 9.65 23.40 -7.27
CA GLU A 38 8.92 24.05 -6.19
C GLU A 38 8.61 23.06 -5.03
N PRO A 39 8.31 23.55 -3.83
CA PRO A 39 7.89 22.68 -2.72
C PRO A 39 6.70 21.80 -3.12
N ILE A 40 6.69 20.54 -2.64
CA ILE A 40 5.66 19.53 -2.97
C ILE A 40 4.24 20.00 -2.65
N GLU A 41 4.10 20.91 -1.69
CA GLU A 41 2.84 21.52 -1.28
C GLU A 41 2.12 22.25 -2.40
N THR A 42 2.83 22.67 -3.43
CA THR A 42 2.21 23.28 -4.63
C THR A 42 1.24 22.33 -5.33
N LEU A 43 1.47 21.01 -5.25
CA LEU A 43 0.56 20.00 -5.79
C LEU A 43 -0.71 19.83 -4.95
N TRP A 44 -0.69 20.20 -3.66
CA TRP A 44 -1.84 20.04 -2.76
C TRP A 44 -2.97 21.01 -3.09
N GLU A 45 -2.63 22.11 -3.78
CA GLU A 45 -3.58 23.14 -4.18
C GLU A 45 -4.27 22.83 -5.52
N LEU A 46 -3.89 21.75 -6.19
CA LEU A 46 -4.48 21.37 -7.47
C LEU A 46 -5.98 21.05 -7.33
N PRO A 47 -6.82 21.52 -8.27
CA PRO A 47 -8.26 21.32 -8.22
C PRO A 47 -8.70 19.86 -8.12
N GLU A 48 -7.94 18.95 -8.75
CA GLU A 48 -8.21 17.52 -8.74
C GLU A 48 -8.07 16.94 -7.32
N GLY A 49 -7.01 17.30 -6.61
CA GLY A 49 -6.79 16.91 -5.21
C GLY A 49 -7.90 17.46 -4.30
N LYS A 50 -8.27 18.74 -4.49
CA LYS A 50 -9.36 19.38 -3.74
C LYS A 50 -10.70 18.68 -3.92
N LYS A 51 -11.03 18.20 -5.13
CA LYS A 51 -12.25 17.41 -5.37
C LYS A 51 -12.27 16.11 -4.57
N ILE A 52 -11.11 15.48 -4.37
CA ILE A 52 -10.99 14.28 -3.56
C ILE A 52 -11.23 14.62 -2.08
N PHE A 53 -10.61 15.70 -1.56
CA PHE A 53 -10.76 16.11 -0.16
C PHE A 53 -12.21 16.42 0.22
N ASN A 54 -12.97 17.05 -0.68
CA ASN A 54 -14.35 17.45 -0.39
C ASN A 54 -15.30 16.25 -0.20
N ARG A 55 -14.89 15.04 -0.60
CA ARG A 55 -15.67 13.81 -0.42
C ARG A 55 -15.25 13.01 0.82
N GLN A 56 -14.26 13.49 1.59
CA GLN A 56 -13.84 12.82 2.83
C GLN A 56 -14.92 12.92 3.88
N GLN A 57 -15.30 11.82 4.47
CA GLN A 57 -16.30 11.72 5.53
C GLN A 57 -15.77 12.28 6.87
N GLU A 58 -16.66 12.45 7.84
CA GLU A 58 -16.31 13.00 9.16
C GLU A 58 -15.35 12.10 9.94
N ASP A 59 -15.44 10.78 9.76
CA ASP A 59 -14.54 9.79 10.37
C ASP A 59 -13.16 9.71 9.69
N GLY A 60 -12.94 10.49 8.62
CA GLY A 60 -11.69 10.48 7.85
C GLY A 60 -11.65 9.51 6.69
N SER A 61 -12.65 8.66 6.53
CA SER A 61 -12.75 7.70 5.43
C SER A 61 -13.30 8.34 4.14
N TRP A 62 -13.29 7.54 3.06
CA TRP A 62 -14.07 7.80 1.85
C TRP A 62 -15.08 6.69 1.66
N LYS A 63 -16.31 7.09 1.28
CA LYS A 63 -17.38 6.15 1.03
C LYS A 63 -17.08 5.35 -0.24
N TYR A 64 -17.11 4.01 -0.14
CA TYR A 64 -16.99 3.14 -1.30
C TYR A 64 -18.17 3.36 -2.26
N PRO A 65 -17.91 3.64 -3.55
CA PRO A 65 -18.98 3.98 -4.51
C PRO A 65 -19.80 2.77 -4.97
N GLY A 66 -19.29 1.56 -4.78
CA GLY A 66 -19.96 0.31 -5.13
C GLY A 66 -20.71 -0.29 -3.94
N GLY A 67 -21.65 -1.15 -4.21
CA GLY A 67 -22.36 -1.94 -3.20
C GLY A 67 -23.35 -2.87 -3.91
N GLY A 68 -23.15 -4.19 -3.78
CA GLY A 68 -24.09 -5.19 -4.26
C GLY A 68 -25.24 -5.41 -3.26
N LYS A 69 -26.33 -6.08 -3.70
CA LYS A 69 -27.45 -6.44 -2.81
C LYS A 69 -27.06 -7.45 -1.73
N GLU A 70 -25.97 -8.20 -1.93
CA GLU A 70 -25.40 -9.12 -0.95
C GLU A 70 -24.01 -8.62 -0.53
N HIS A 71 -23.96 -7.97 0.62
CA HIS A 71 -22.69 -7.52 1.18
C HIS A 71 -22.02 -8.64 1.98
N LEU A 72 -20.91 -9.17 1.48
CA LEU A 72 -20.05 -10.10 2.21
C LEU A 72 -19.21 -9.39 3.29
N ARG A 73 -19.22 -8.07 3.30
CA ARG A 73 -18.45 -7.19 4.18
C ARG A 73 -19.32 -6.04 4.66
N SER A 74 -18.94 -5.45 5.79
CA SER A 74 -19.61 -4.24 6.29
C SER A 74 -19.34 -3.03 5.39
N GLN A 75 -20.18 -1.99 5.50
CA GLN A 75 -19.91 -0.72 4.80
C GLN A 75 -18.58 -0.10 5.23
N GLU A 76 -18.21 -0.28 6.49
CA GLU A 76 -16.96 0.21 7.04
C GLU A 76 -15.74 -0.51 6.43
N ASP A 77 -15.82 -1.82 6.18
CA ASP A 77 -14.79 -2.60 5.49
C ASP A 77 -14.63 -2.14 4.03
N TYR A 78 -15.74 -1.82 3.36
CA TYR A 78 -15.69 -1.23 2.02
C TYR A 78 -15.11 0.18 2.03
N ASN A 79 -15.44 0.99 3.03
CA ASN A 79 -14.86 2.33 3.21
C ASN A 79 -13.34 2.26 3.50
N GLN A 80 -12.89 1.23 4.23
CA GLN A 80 -11.46 0.98 4.43
C GLN A 80 -10.73 0.74 3.10
N LEU A 81 -11.31 -0.09 2.21
CA LEU A 81 -10.75 -0.34 0.89
C LEU A 81 -10.69 0.95 0.06
N GLU A 82 -11.75 1.75 0.05
CA GLU A 82 -11.78 3.01 -0.69
C GLU A 82 -10.82 4.04 -0.09
N THR A 83 -10.74 4.12 1.23
CA THR A 83 -9.80 5.02 1.92
C THR A 83 -8.35 4.66 1.60
N PHE A 84 -8.01 3.37 1.60
CA PHE A 84 -6.70 2.89 1.17
C PHE A 84 -6.39 3.32 -0.28
N ARG A 85 -7.34 3.10 -1.22
CA ARG A 85 -7.18 3.47 -2.63
C ARG A 85 -6.97 4.98 -2.82
N ILE A 86 -7.79 5.79 -2.16
CA ILE A 86 -7.72 7.25 -2.23
C ILE A 86 -6.44 7.78 -1.56
N LEU A 87 -6.05 7.22 -0.42
CA LEU A 87 -4.79 7.59 0.23
C LEU A 87 -3.60 7.33 -0.71
N GLY A 88 -3.61 6.20 -1.43
CA GLY A 88 -2.59 5.91 -2.44
C GLY A 88 -2.51 6.98 -3.51
N GLU A 89 -3.66 7.40 -4.06
CA GLU A 89 -3.69 8.48 -5.05
C GLU A 89 -3.15 9.80 -4.48
N LEU A 90 -3.55 10.17 -3.27
CA LEU A 90 -3.13 11.42 -2.64
C LEU A 90 -1.63 11.44 -2.30
N VAL A 91 -1.11 10.33 -1.77
CA VAL A 91 0.30 10.23 -1.37
C VAL A 91 1.22 10.08 -2.58
N GLU A 92 0.89 9.17 -3.51
CA GLU A 92 1.80 8.83 -4.61
C GLU A 92 1.73 9.81 -5.77
N LYS A 93 0.54 10.37 -6.06
CA LYS A 93 0.35 11.29 -7.20
C LYS A 93 0.54 12.75 -6.81
N TYR A 94 0.17 13.13 -5.59
CA TYR A 94 0.23 14.53 -5.16
C TYR A 94 1.24 14.77 -4.03
N GLY A 95 1.94 13.76 -3.58
CA GLY A 95 2.95 13.87 -2.52
C GLY A 95 2.42 14.33 -1.18
N LEU A 96 1.11 14.11 -0.91
CA LEU A 96 0.53 14.49 0.37
C LEU A 96 1.10 13.64 1.50
N ASN A 97 1.23 14.25 2.67
CA ASN A 97 1.77 13.58 3.85
C ASN A 97 1.06 14.05 5.14
N ASN A 98 1.55 13.61 6.30
CA ASN A 98 0.99 13.87 7.61
C ASN A 98 0.93 15.37 8.02
N ARG A 99 1.53 16.28 7.27
CA ARG A 99 1.36 17.72 7.46
C ARG A 99 -0.02 18.20 7.01
N HIS A 100 -0.65 17.50 6.06
CA HIS A 100 -2.00 17.84 5.57
C HIS A 100 -3.09 17.25 6.47
N PRO A 101 -4.08 18.05 6.96
CA PRO A 101 -5.09 17.59 7.93
C PRO A 101 -5.95 16.44 7.40
N LYS A 102 -6.27 16.42 6.11
CA LYS A 102 -7.07 15.35 5.49
C LYS A 102 -6.31 14.00 5.49
N ILE A 103 -4.99 14.03 5.35
CA ILE A 103 -4.15 12.82 5.45
C ILE A 103 -4.10 12.31 6.88
N ARG A 104 -4.00 13.21 7.87
CA ARG A 104 -4.06 12.78 9.28
C ARG A 104 -5.35 12.06 9.61
N ARG A 105 -6.51 12.62 9.20
CA ARG A 105 -7.81 11.98 9.42
C ARG A 105 -7.92 10.61 8.72
N ALA A 106 -7.42 10.49 7.48
CA ALA A 106 -7.40 9.21 6.77
C ALA A 106 -6.50 8.19 7.46
N ALA A 107 -5.33 8.62 7.95
CA ALA A 107 -4.43 7.77 8.70
C ALA A 107 -5.05 7.30 10.02
N ASP A 108 -5.72 8.19 10.75
CA ASP A 108 -6.43 7.86 12.01
C ASP A 108 -7.52 6.82 11.75
N PHE A 109 -8.32 6.99 10.69
CA PHE A 109 -9.31 6.00 10.28
C PHE A 109 -8.65 4.64 9.97
N LEU A 110 -7.60 4.61 9.15
CA LEU A 110 -6.91 3.36 8.83
C LEU A 110 -6.30 2.72 10.09
N PHE A 111 -5.65 3.49 10.93
CA PHE A 111 -5.10 2.98 12.19
C PHE A 111 -6.19 2.46 13.15
N SER A 112 -7.41 2.99 13.13
CA SER A 112 -8.52 2.45 13.93
C SER A 112 -8.95 1.05 13.48
N ARG A 113 -8.60 0.66 12.25
CA ARG A 113 -8.87 -0.67 11.68
C ARG A 113 -7.76 -1.70 11.99
N GLN A 114 -6.68 -1.28 12.64
CA GLN A 114 -5.62 -2.21 13.04
C GLN A 114 -6.05 -3.02 14.26
N THR A 115 -5.89 -4.34 14.18
CA THR A 115 -6.24 -5.26 15.27
C THR A 115 -5.16 -5.27 16.37
N ASP A 116 -5.48 -5.95 17.49
CA ASP A 116 -4.52 -6.18 18.56
C ASP A 116 -3.36 -7.09 18.14
N GLU A 117 -3.54 -7.92 17.12
CA GLU A 117 -2.46 -8.71 16.52
C GLU A 117 -1.49 -7.85 15.70
N GLY A 118 -1.96 -6.72 15.14
CA GLY A 118 -1.15 -5.78 14.35
C GLY A 118 -1.48 -5.73 12.86
N ASP A 119 -2.37 -6.60 12.37
CA ASP A 119 -2.87 -6.58 11.00
C ASP A 119 -3.98 -5.54 10.81
N PHE A 120 -4.18 -5.13 9.55
CA PHE A 120 -5.31 -4.31 9.14
C PHE A 120 -6.39 -5.23 8.56
N ARG A 121 -7.45 -5.47 9.35
CA ARG A 121 -8.53 -6.39 9.00
C ARG A 121 -9.71 -5.64 8.39
N GLY A 122 -10.59 -6.36 7.67
CA GLY A 122 -11.81 -5.82 7.05
C GLY A 122 -11.84 -6.04 5.53
N ILE A 123 -10.75 -5.80 4.80
CA ILE A 123 -10.74 -5.93 3.33
C ILE A 123 -11.01 -7.36 2.87
N TYR A 124 -10.63 -8.37 3.65
CA TYR A 124 -11.04 -9.77 3.48
C TYR A 124 -11.99 -10.20 4.61
N SER A 125 -12.95 -9.32 4.97
CA SER A 125 -13.81 -9.55 6.13
C SER A 125 -12.96 -9.80 7.39
N ASN A 126 -13.23 -10.85 8.14
CA ASN A 126 -12.46 -11.20 9.33
C ASN A 126 -11.18 -12.02 9.06
N GLN A 127 -10.74 -12.14 7.80
CA GLN A 127 -9.56 -12.92 7.46
C GLN A 127 -8.27 -12.09 7.45
N TYR A 128 -7.14 -12.74 7.71
CA TYR A 128 -5.83 -12.14 7.55
C TYR A 128 -5.57 -11.75 6.10
N SER A 129 -5.06 -10.54 5.89
CA SER A 129 -4.70 -10.03 4.59
C SER A 129 -3.30 -9.39 4.60
N PRO A 130 -2.22 -10.19 4.55
CA PRO A 130 -0.86 -9.68 4.62
C PRO A 130 -0.55 -8.70 3.48
N ASN A 131 -1.08 -8.91 2.29
CA ASN A 131 -0.96 -7.99 1.17
C ASN A 131 -1.60 -6.63 1.44
N TYR A 132 -2.83 -6.58 1.96
CA TYR A 132 -3.47 -5.30 2.25
C TYR A 132 -2.89 -4.64 3.49
N SER A 133 -2.58 -5.41 4.54
CA SER A 133 -1.89 -4.87 5.72
C SER A 133 -0.57 -4.21 5.34
N ALA A 134 0.25 -4.87 4.53
CA ALA A 134 1.51 -4.33 4.04
C ALA A 134 1.30 -3.11 3.12
N ALA A 135 0.34 -3.15 2.20
CA ALA A 135 0.07 -2.04 1.29
C ALA A 135 -0.44 -0.79 2.04
N ILE A 136 -1.29 -0.96 3.05
CA ILE A 136 -1.73 0.15 3.91
C ILE A 136 -0.53 0.72 4.68
N MET A 137 0.31 -0.16 5.26
CA MET A 137 1.53 0.27 5.97
C MET A 137 2.49 1.02 5.05
N GLU A 138 2.71 0.55 3.83
CA GLU A 138 3.54 1.25 2.83
C GLU A 138 3.08 2.68 2.61
N LEU A 139 1.78 2.89 2.38
CA LEU A 139 1.23 4.23 2.17
C LEU A 139 1.31 5.11 3.41
N LEU A 140 1.06 4.56 4.60
CA LEU A 140 1.22 5.28 5.86
C LEU A 140 2.68 5.68 6.10
N ILE A 141 3.64 4.81 5.80
CA ILE A 141 5.08 5.13 5.87
C ILE A 141 5.42 6.25 4.90
N LYS A 142 5.01 6.15 3.63
CA LYS A 142 5.20 7.21 2.62
C LYS A 142 4.54 8.53 3.01
N ALA A 143 3.44 8.47 3.76
CA ALA A 143 2.77 9.63 4.31
C ALA A 143 3.45 10.22 5.56
N GLY A 144 4.58 9.66 6.01
CA GLY A 144 5.37 10.18 7.13
C GLY A 144 5.01 9.61 8.50
N TYR A 145 4.46 8.39 8.56
CA TYR A 145 4.13 7.67 9.80
C TYR A 145 5.10 6.52 10.10
N ASP A 146 6.28 6.48 9.50
CA ASP A 146 7.29 5.44 9.70
C ASP A 146 7.69 5.23 11.17
N GLY A 147 7.73 6.31 11.97
CA GLY A 147 7.98 6.27 13.42
C GLY A 147 6.78 5.89 14.29
N ASN A 148 5.61 5.63 13.73
CA ASN A 148 4.42 5.31 14.53
C ASN A 148 4.50 3.87 15.09
N PRO A 149 4.27 3.65 16.43
CA PRO A 149 4.33 2.32 17.03
C PRO A 149 3.39 1.27 16.39
N ARG A 150 2.30 1.71 15.78
CA ARG A 150 1.37 0.83 15.07
C ARG A 150 1.99 0.25 13.78
N ILE A 151 2.88 0.98 13.12
CA ILE A 151 3.66 0.47 11.98
C ILE A 151 4.61 -0.63 12.44
N GLU A 152 5.33 -0.44 13.55
CA GLU A 152 6.19 -1.46 14.14
C GLU A 152 5.40 -2.72 14.54
N LYS A 153 4.19 -2.55 15.11
CA LYS A 153 3.28 -3.65 15.44
C LYS A 153 2.88 -4.45 14.20
N GLY A 154 2.57 -3.77 13.09
CA GLY A 154 2.26 -4.40 11.81
C GLY A 154 3.41 -5.21 11.23
N PHE A 155 4.65 -4.71 11.29
CA PHE A 155 5.82 -5.48 10.87
C PHE A 155 6.05 -6.73 11.72
N LYS A 156 5.89 -6.63 13.04
CA LYS A 156 5.99 -7.81 13.93
C LYS A 156 4.95 -8.86 13.54
N TRP A 157 3.72 -8.44 13.27
CA TRP A 157 2.69 -9.35 12.80
C TRP A 157 3.03 -9.97 11.44
N LEU A 158 3.48 -9.20 10.44
CA LEU A 158 3.89 -9.74 9.15
C LEU A 158 4.98 -10.80 9.29
N LEU A 159 5.95 -10.56 10.17
CA LEU A 159 7.03 -11.52 10.44
C LEU A 159 6.51 -12.80 11.10
N SER A 160 5.49 -12.72 11.96
CA SER A 160 4.91 -13.88 12.66
C SER A 160 4.14 -14.84 11.77
N ILE A 161 3.65 -14.36 10.61
CA ILE A 161 2.88 -15.17 9.65
C ILE A 161 3.67 -15.50 8.37
N ARG A 162 4.98 -15.31 8.40
CA ARG A 162 5.89 -15.59 7.29
C ARG A 162 5.97 -17.09 7.03
N GLN A 163 5.88 -17.48 5.75
CA GLN A 163 6.05 -18.89 5.34
C GLN A 163 7.47 -19.40 5.64
N ASN A 164 7.61 -20.72 5.81
CA ASN A 164 8.89 -21.37 6.13
C ASN A 164 9.95 -21.13 5.05
N ASP A 165 9.55 -20.94 3.80
CA ASP A 165 10.44 -20.62 2.68
C ASP A 165 10.98 -19.18 2.73
N GLY A 166 10.32 -18.31 3.48
CA GLY A 166 10.76 -16.94 3.71
C GLY A 166 9.95 -15.87 3.00
N GLY A 167 8.88 -16.23 2.29
CA GLY A 167 7.92 -15.29 1.71
C GLY A 167 6.62 -15.20 2.49
N TRP A 168 5.56 -14.68 1.86
CA TRP A 168 4.22 -14.54 2.43
C TRP A 168 3.15 -15.08 1.48
N ALA A 169 2.05 -15.56 2.06
CA ALA A 169 0.86 -15.98 1.32
C ALA A 169 -0.40 -15.53 2.07
N ILE A 170 -1.54 -15.47 1.38
CA ILE A 170 -2.83 -15.22 2.05
C ILE A 170 -3.20 -16.49 2.81
N PRO A 171 -3.41 -16.43 4.15
CA PRO A 171 -3.61 -17.62 4.99
C PRO A 171 -4.69 -18.58 4.47
N PHE A 172 -5.89 -18.12 4.17
CA PHE A 172 -6.96 -19.00 3.68
C PHE A 172 -6.63 -19.68 2.35
N ARG A 173 -5.71 -19.14 1.54
CA ARG A 173 -5.22 -19.79 0.31
C ARG A 173 -4.25 -20.92 0.60
N THR A 174 -3.53 -20.88 1.70
CA THR A 174 -2.59 -21.95 2.08
C THR A 174 -3.31 -23.25 2.43
N VAL A 175 -4.58 -23.19 2.83
CA VAL A 175 -5.43 -24.34 3.11
C VAL A 175 -6.47 -24.59 2.00
N ASN A 176 -6.31 -23.98 0.83
CA ASN A 176 -7.18 -24.13 -0.34
C ASN A 176 -8.65 -23.74 -0.09
N ALA A 177 -8.92 -22.87 0.88
CA ALA A 177 -10.29 -22.39 1.12
C ALA A 177 -10.77 -21.53 -0.05
N LYS A 178 -12.02 -21.74 -0.47
CA LYS A 178 -12.65 -20.88 -1.47
C LYS A 178 -12.88 -19.48 -0.91
N TYR A 179 -12.71 -18.46 -1.73
CA TYR A 179 -12.81 -17.07 -1.30
C TYR A 179 -14.12 -16.74 -0.58
N ALA A 180 -15.26 -17.10 -1.19
CA ALA A 180 -16.57 -16.81 -0.62
C ALA A 180 -16.83 -17.52 0.72
N ASP A 181 -16.32 -18.74 0.89
CA ASP A 181 -16.45 -19.52 2.12
C ASP A 181 -15.52 -18.94 3.21
N ALA A 182 -14.29 -18.59 2.84
CA ALA A 182 -13.34 -17.97 3.76
C ALA A 182 -13.87 -16.66 4.36
N LEU A 183 -14.53 -15.80 3.55
CA LEU A 183 -15.07 -14.54 4.06
C LEU A 183 -16.18 -14.69 5.10
N LYS A 184 -16.83 -15.87 5.17
CA LYS A 184 -17.91 -16.22 6.12
C LYS A 184 -17.40 -17.05 7.30
N ALA A 185 -16.17 -17.57 7.21
CA ALA A 185 -15.59 -18.45 8.22
C ALA A 185 -14.96 -17.66 9.38
N GLU A 186 -14.67 -18.36 10.47
CA GLU A 186 -13.74 -17.90 11.49
C GLU A 186 -12.35 -17.67 10.88
N ILE A 187 -11.48 -16.98 11.62
CA ILE A 187 -10.12 -16.67 11.16
C ILE A 187 -9.35 -17.94 10.84
N ILE A 188 -8.93 -18.05 9.58
CA ILE A 188 -8.13 -19.16 9.09
C ILE A 188 -6.67 -18.84 9.32
N LYS A 189 -6.00 -19.65 10.15
CA LYS A 189 -4.55 -19.54 10.39
C LYS A 189 -3.77 -20.05 9.16
N PRO A 190 -2.57 -19.48 8.87
CA PRO A 190 -1.75 -19.92 7.74
C PRO A 190 -1.19 -21.33 7.97
N ASP A 191 -1.13 -22.14 6.92
CA ASP A 191 -0.22 -23.27 6.84
C ASP A 191 1.16 -22.77 6.39
N LEU A 192 2.07 -22.58 7.35
CA LEU A 192 3.39 -22.01 7.09
C LEU A 192 4.30 -22.92 6.26
N ALA A 193 3.95 -24.22 6.11
CA ALA A 193 4.69 -25.16 5.26
C ALA A 193 4.37 -25.03 3.77
N LYS A 194 3.32 -24.29 3.42
CA LYS A 194 2.95 -24.04 2.03
C LYS A 194 3.87 -22.98 1.39
N PRO A 195 4.06 -23.06 0.07
CA PRO A 195 4.90 -22.10 -0.63
C PRO A 195 4.31 -20.68 -0.56
N PHE A 196 5.21 -19.70 -0.64
CA PHE A 196 4.86 -18.29 -0.71
C PHE A 196 4.07 -17.93 -1.98
N SER A 197 3.39 -16.80 -1.95
CA SER A 197 2.78 -16.16 -3.12
C SER A 197 3.70 -15.05 -3.63
N HIS A 198 4.04 -15.05 -4.92
CA HIS A 198 4.84 -14.01 -5.56
C HIS A 198 4.21 -12.63 -5.38
N LEU A 199 2.89 -12.51 -5.67
CA LEU A 199 2.15 -11.27 -5.51
C LEU A 199 2.19 -10.75 -4.06
N VAL A 200 1.85 -11.62 -3.10
CA VAL A 200 1.78 -11.22 -1.68
C VAL A 200 3.16 -10.82 -1.16
N THR A 201 4.18 -11.62 -1.49
CA THR A 201 5.56 -11.33 -1.06
C THR A 201 6.07 -10.03 -1.67
N GLY A 202 5.79 -9.79 -2.95
CA GLY A 202 6.16 -8.52 -3.60
C GLY A 202 5.50 -7.30 -2.95
N VAL A 203 4.22 -7.38 -2.61
CA VAL A 203 3.53 -6.30 -1.89
C VAL A 203 4.08 -6.10 -0.49
N VAL A 204 4.36 -7.18 0.25
CA VAL A 204 4.96 -7.09 1.58
C VAL A 204 6.35 -6.45 1.51
N LEU A 205 7.18 -6.84 0.55
CA LEU A 205 8.51 -6.26 0.35
C LEU A 205 8.47 -4.75 0.04
N ARG A 206 7.42 -4.25 -0.62
CA ARG A 206 7.27 -2.80 -0.84
C ARG A 206 7.15 -2.03 0.49
N ALA A 207 6.40 -2.57 1.46
CA ALA A 207 6.30 -1.98 2.80
C ALA A 207 7.66 -2.02 3.53
N PHE A 208 8.39 -3.14 3.42
CA PHE A 208 9.74 -3.25 3.98
C PHE A 208 10.69 -2.24 3.34
N ALA A 209 10.68 -2.10 2.02
CA ALA A 209 11.51 -1.15 1.27
C ALA A 209 11.22 0.31 1.63
N ALA A 210 9.96 0.65 1.93
CA ALA A 210 9.56 1.99 2.32
C ALA A 210 10.05 2.39 3.72
N HIS A 211 10.34 1.42 4.61
CA HIS A 211 10.66 1.70 6.01
C HIS A 211 12.18 1.68 6.28
N GLN A 212 12.73 2.76 6.84
CA GLN A 212 14.18 2.93 7.03
C GLN A 212 14.84 1.79 7.82
N LYS A 213 14.21 1.28 8.88
CA LYS A 213 14.73 0.20 9.73
C LYS A 213 14.63 -1.16 9.04
N TYR A 214 13.54 -1.43 8.32
CA TYR A 214 13.22 -2.76 7.80
C TYR A 214 13.74 -3.03 6.39
N LYS A 215 14.05 -2.02 5.59
CA LYS A 215 14.48 -2.17 4.19
C LYS A 215 15.70 -3.07 3.99
N ASN A 216 16.61 -3.08 4.97
CA ASN A 216 17.85 -3.87 4.94
C ASN A 216 17.83 -5.03 5.96
N SER A 217 16.65 -5.42 6.46
CA SER A 217 16.53 -6.55 7.38
C SER A 217 16.86 -7.87 6.68
N LYS A 218 17.35 -8.84 7.43
CA LYS A 218 17.63 -10.21 6.91
C LYS A 218 16.41 -10.83 6.26
N GLU A 219 15.24 -10.54 6.82
CA GLU A 219 13.96 -11.05 6.34
C GLU A 219 13.60 -10.45 4.97
N ALA A 220 13.80 -9.14 4.79
CA ALA A 220 13.57 -8.47 3.51
C ALA A 220 14.52 -8.96 2.43
N ILE A 221 15.83 -9.07 2.75
CA ILE A 221 16.84 -9.57 1.82
C ILE A 221 16.51 -10.99 1.39
N LYS A 222 16.26 -11.91 2.34
CA LYS A 222 15.90 -13.30 2.04
C LYS A 222 14.65 -13.42 1.17
N ALA A 223 13.63 -12.62 1.43
CA ALA A 223 12.39 -12.64 0.63
C ALA A 223 12.61 -12.03 -0.78
N GLY A 224 13.48 -11.04 -0.91
CA GLY A 224 13.88 -10.48 -2.20
C GLY A 224 14.65 -11.49 -3.06
N GLU A 225 15.62 -12.19 -2.46
CA GLU A 225 16.37 -13.27 -3.11
C GLU A 225 15.45 -14.42 -3.55
N LEU A 226 14.48 -14.79 -2.69
CA LEU A 226 13.48 -15.80 -3.00
C LEU A 226 12.62 -15.39 -4.22
N LEU A 227 12.17 -14.15 -4.31
CA LEU A 227 11.44 -13.63 -5.48
C LEU A 227 12.34 -13.64 -6.72
N ALA A 228 13.56 -13.13 -6.63
CA ALA A 228 14.49 -13.05 -7.75
C ALA A 228 14.80 -14.45 -8.30
N SER A 229 14.98 -15.46 -7.44
CA SER A 229 15.23 -16.85 -7.85
C SER A 229 14.10 -17.51 -8.65
N ARG A 230 12.91 -16.92 -8.66
CA ARG A 230 11.71 -17.44 -9.34
C ARG A 230 11.27 -16.61 -10.54
N PHE A 231 11.94 -15.50 -10.82
CA PHE A 231 11.49 -14.54 -11.86
C PHE A 231 11.88 -14.96 -13.29
N PHE A 232 12.88 -15.82 -13.43
CA PHE A 232 13.46 -16.21 -14.72
C PHE A 232 13.49 -17.73 -14.92
N LEU A 233 12.58 -18.45 -14.29
CA LEU A 233 12.43 -19.91 -14.46
C LEU A 233 11.32 -20.23 -15.45
#